data_64e1d80455bb6fd7538520eef0dc0fee
#
_entry.id   64e1d80455bb6fd7538520eef0dc0fee
#
_cell.length_a   1.000
_cell.length_b   1.000
_cell.length_c   1.000
_cell.angle_alpha   90.00
_cell.angle_beta   90.00
_cell.angle_gamma   90.00
#
_symmetry.space_group_name_H-M   'P 1'
#
loop_
_entity.id
_entity.type
_entity.pdbx_description
1 polymer ?
#
loop_
_entity_poly.entity_id
_entity_poly.type
_entity_poly.pdbx_seq_one_letter_code
_entity_poly.pdbx_strand_id
1 'polypeptide(L)'
;QKDGHAVRYGNAYDQLGGEGAVYESGDVSSYQITVYKPGFKTPGFFQGANVYQIFPDRFYKSGAAKGEIPTGRTFHENWQDQPDWAPNAQGKITNTDFFGGDLQGIREKRPYLKELGVPCLYMNPIFESHSNHRYDTGDYRKVDPILGTNTDFKKLCAAAADCGIRIVLDGVFAHTGADSRYFNRFRHYPGCGAYNSRSSVYVRWYSFAHYPDDYKCWWDFKDLPAINAANPDWRKYMITGERSIVRTWLRDGASGWRLDVADELPDDVLRDMRAAAKAANPDSVLLGEVWEDAVTKVSYGERRQYALGDALDSVMNYPLRDALVAFLTGRS
;
A
#
# COMPACT_ATOMS: atom_id res chain seq x y z
N GLN A 1 40.15 29.56 0.29
CA GLN A 1 40.21 31.03 0.25
C GLN A 1 41.31 31.44 -0.73
N LYS A 2 40.99 32.24 -1.71
CA LYS A 2 41.95 32.91 -2.58
C LYS A 2 41.62 34.40 -2.52
N ASP A 3 42.62 35.20 -2.22
CA ASP A 3 42.52 36.68 -2.13
C ASP A 3 41.45 37.23 -1.13
N GLY A 4 41.24 36.53 -0.03
CA GLY A 4 40.28 36.92 1.01
C GLY A 4 38.81 36.54 0.73
N HIS A 5 38.50 36.00 -0.45
CA HIS A 5 37.16 35.53 -0.79
C HIS A 5 36.98 34.04 -0.42
N ALA A 6 35.94 33.74 0.35
CA ALA A 6 35.52 32.36 0.66
C ALA A 6 34.49 31.94 -0.38
N VAL A 7 34.79 30.89 -1.10
CA VAL A 7 33.81 30.18 -1.94
C VAL A 7 33.44 28.85 -1.29
N ARG A 8 32.22 28.44 -1.49
CA ARG A 8 31.69 27.18 -1.01
C ARG A 8 31.35 26.27 -2.21
N TYR A 9 31.59 25.00 -2.09
CA TYR A 9 31.23 24.00 -3.09
C TYR A 9 30.14 23.10 -2.54
N GLY A 10 29.07 22.94 -3.28
CA GLY A 10 27.91 22.16 -2.87
C GLY A 10 27.24 21.45 -4.03
N ASN A 11 26.09 20.83 -3.77
CA ASN A 11 25.28 20.21 -4.81
C ASN A 11 24.88 21.25 -5.88
N ALA A 12 24.67 20.83 -7.10
CA ALA A 12 24.21 21.72 -8.17
C ALA A 12 22.80 22.30 -7.86
N TYR A 13 22.44 23.36 -8.55
CA TYR A 13 21.15 24.05 -8.32
C TYR A 13 19.93 23.17 -8.63
N ASP A 14 20.10 22.19 -9.52
CA ASP A 14 19.07 21.21 -9.86
C ASP A 14 18.90 20.12 -8.78
N GLN A 15 19.82 20.04 -7.83
CA GLN A 15 19.85 19.06 -6.73
C GLN A 15 19.87 17.58 -7.17
N LEU A 16 20.26 17.31 -8.41
CA LEU A 16 20.30 15.93 -8.95
C LEU A 16 21.57 15.16 -8.59
N GLY A 17 22.49 15.77 -7.84
CA GLY A 17 23.80 15.21 -7.54
C GLY A 17 24.81 15.43 -8.68
N GLY A 18 25.78 14.54 -8.84
CA GLY A 18 26.79 14.66 -9.89
C GLY A 18 27.79 15.78 -9.63
N GLU A 19 28.19 16.49 -10.67
CA GLU A 19 29.07 17.64 -10.55
C GLU A 19 28.38 18.77 -9.77
N GLY A 20 29.04 19.25 -8.72
CA GLY A 20 28.51 20.32 -7.91
C GLY A 20 28.65 21.69 -8.52
N ALA A 21 28.27 22.72 -7.76
CA ALA A 21 28.41 24.13 -8.13
C ALA A 21 29.22 24.89 -7.10
N VAL A 22 29.89 25.95 -7.55
CA VAL A 22 30.57 26.90 -6.68
C VAL A 22 29.59 28.00 -6.31
N TYR A 23 29.48 28.29 -5.02
CA TYR A 23 28.64 29.34 -4.44
C TYR A 23 29.55 30.45 -3.88
N GLU A 24 29.45 31.64 -4.42
CA GLU A 24 30.20 32.80 -3.95
C GLU A 24 29.48 33.53 -2.80
N SER A 25 28.16 33.40 -2.73
CA SER A 25 27.31 33.99 -1.69
C SER A 25 26.00 33.21 -1.52
N GLY A 26 25.28 33.47 -0.44
CA GLY A 26 23.98 32.85 -0.16
C GLY A 26 24.09 31.45 0.45
N ASP A 27 22.95 30.73 0.47
CA ASP A 27 22.87 29.38 0.98
C ASP A 27 23.42 28.38 -0.03
N VAL A 28 24.19 27.43 0.47
CA VAL A 28 24.79 26.35 -0.32
C VAL A 28 23.89 25.15 -0.30
N SER A 29 23.52 24.67 -1.46
CA SER A 29 22.83 23.36 -1.55
C SER A 29 23.79 22.24 -1.12
N SER A 30 23.43 21.52 -0.07
CA SER A 30 24.28 20.48 0.51
C SER A 30 24.14 19.16 -0.25
N TYR A 31 25.23 18.42 -0.40
CA TYR A 31 25.15 17.01 -0.76
C TYR A 31 24.50 16.24 0.37
N GLN A 32 23.65 15.28 0.01
CA GLN A 32 23.05 14.39 0.98
C GLN A 32 23.91 13.14 1.13
N ILE A 33 24.18 12.76 2.39
CA ILE A 33 24.79 11.49 2.75
C ILE A 33 23.79 10.73 3.62
N THR A 34 23.32 9.60 3.13
CA THR A 34 22.41 8.72 3.89
C THR A 34 23.22 7.69 4.67
N VAL A 35 23.15 7.76 6.00
CA VAL A 35 23.76 6.77 6.89
C VAL A 35 22.66 5.81 7.33
N TYR A 36 22.80 4.55 6.93
CA TYR A 36 21.82 3.51 7.23
C TYR A 36 22.41 2.42 8.14
N LYS A 37 21.53 1.61 8.74
CA LYS A 37 21.94 0.54 9.67
C LYS A 37 22.88 -0.45 9.00
N PRO A 38 23.99 -0.83 9.68
CA PRO A 38 24.90 -1.82 9.16
C PRO A 38 24.19 -3.17 9.00
N GLY A 39 24.51 -3.90 7.92
CA GLY A 39 23.89 -5.19 7.63
C GLY A 39 22.51 -5.12 6.99
N PHE A 40 21.97 -3.93 6.72
CA PHE A 40 20.72 -3.79 5.95
C PHE A 40 20.89 -4.44 4.57
N LYS A 41 19.91 -5.28 4.22
CA LYS A 41 19.82 -5.91 2.89
C LYS A 41 18.36 -5.95 2.45
N THR A 42 18.11 -5.47 1.26
CA THR A 42 16.85 -5.74 0.57
C THR A 42 16.80 -7.21 0.16
N PRO A 43 15.66 -7.89 0.28
CA PRO A 43 15.51 -9.29 -0.13
C PRO A 43 16.00 -9.54 -1.57
N GLY A 44 16.74 -10.62 -1.78
CA GLY A 44 17.40 -10.90 -3.06
C GLY A 44 16.44 -10.98 -4.25
N PHE A 45 15.23 -11.50 -4.06
CA PHE A 45 14.23 -11.59 -5.12
C PHE A 45 13.73 -10.22 -5.58
N PHE A 46 13.88 -9.19 -4.75
CA PHE A 46 13.40 -7.83 -5.04
C PHE A 46 14.48 -6.93 -5.64
N GLN A 47 15.77 -7.30 -5.50
CA GLN A 47 16.90 -6.54 -6.04
C GLN A 47 16.91 -6.61 -7.56
N GLY A 48 16.72 -5.47 -8.24
CA GLY A 48 16.65 -5.40 -9.70
C GLY A 48 15.42 -6.07 -10.32
N ALA A 49 14.41 -6.38 -9.50
CA ALA A 49 13.21 -7.05 -9.97
C ALA A 49 12.28 -6.12 -10.75
N ASN A 50 11.68 -6.65 -11.82
CA ASN A 50 10.52 -6.04 -12.46
C ASN A 50 9.28 -6.35 -11.61
N VAL A 51 8.77 -5.35 -10.90
CA VAL A 51 7.53 -5.49 -10.13
C VAL A 51 6.34 -5.19 -11.03
N TYR A 52 5.49 -6.20 -11.25
CA TYR A 52 4.30 -6.06 -12.08
C TYR A 52 3.06 -5.89 -11.21
N GLN A 53 2.36 -4.78 -11.37
CA GLN A 53 1.13 -4.49 -10.63
C GLN A 53 -0.08 -5.09 -11.32
N ILE A 54 -0.95 -5.76 -10.55
CA ILE A 54 -2.23 -6.29 -11.03
C ILE A 54 -3.38 -5.69 -10.22
N PHE A 55 -4.40 -5.22 -10.93
CA PHE A 55 -5.73 -4.97 -10.38
C PHE A 55 -6.54 -6.27 -10.55
N PRO A 56 -6.74 -7.09 -9.48
CA PRO A 56 -7.20 -8.46 -9.60
C PRO A 56 -8.55 -8.63 -10.31
N ASP A 57 -9.51 -7.75 -10.02
CA ASP A 57 -10.82 -7.77 -10.65
C ASP A 57 -10.78 -7.58 -12.18
N ARG A 58 -9.72 -6.94 -12.71
CA ARG A 58 -9.57 -6.52 -14.10
C ARG A 58 -8.40 -7.18 -14.82
N PHE A 59 -7.89 -8.28 -14.31
CA PHE A 59 -6.76 -8.97 -14.92
C PHE A 59 -7.19 -10.21 -15.72
N TYR A 60 -7.88 -11.16 -15.08
CA TYR A 60 -8.38 -12.34 -15.75
C TYR A 60 -9.47 -13.04 -14.94
N LYS A 61 -10.58 -13.39 -15.61
CA LYS A 61 -11.73 -14.10 -15.05
C LYS A 61 -11.60 -15.58 -15.35
N SER A 62 -11.42 -16.41 -14.31
CA SER A 62 -11.22 -17.85 -14.47
C SER A 62 -12.51 -18.65 -14.78
N GLY A 63 -13.67 -18.07 -14.48
CA GLY A 63 -14.94 -18.81 -14.48
C GLY A 63 -15.19 -19.63 -13.21
N ALA A 64 -14.31 -19.59 -12.20
CA ALA A 64 -14.55 -20.21 -10.91
C ALA A 64 -15.80 -19.63 -10.24
N ALA A 65 -16.51 -20.48 -9.47
CA ALA A 65 -17.66 -20.03 -8.70
C ALA A 65 -17.26 -18.94 -7.71
N LYS A 66 -18.01 -17.87 -7.67
CA LYS A 66 -17.85 -16.78 -6.70
C LYS A 66 -18.56 -17.15 -5.40
N GLY A 67 -18.07 -16.58 -4.28
CA GLY A 67 -18.78 -16.60 -3.02
C GLY A 67 -20.07 -15.80 -3.07
N GLU A 68 -20.74 -15.68 -1.93
CA GLU A 68 -21.89 -14.80 -1.79
C GLU A 68 -21.47 -13.35 -2.05
N ILE A 69 -22.11 -12.76 -3.07
CA ILE A 69 -21.78 -11.41 -3.51
C ILE A 69 -22.63 -10.42 -2.71
N PRO A 70 -22.02 -9.50 -1.96
CA PRO A 70 -22.76 -8.47 -1.24
C PRO A 70 -23.65 -7.65 -2.17
N THR A 71 -24.79 -7.19 -1.65
CA THR A 71 -25.73 -6.32 -2.38
C THR A 71 -25.08 -5.00 -2.81
N GLY A 72 -25.56 -4.41 -3.90
CA GLY A 72 -25.08 -3.11 -4.39
C GLY A 72 -23.85 -3.18 -5.29
N ARG A 73 -23.40 -4.40 -5.65
CA ARG A 73 -22.33 -4.61 -6.64
C ARG A 73 -22.91 -4.99 -8.00
N THR A 74 -22.40 -4.36 -9.05
CA THR A 74 -22.82 -4.60 -10.44
C THR A 74 -21.72 -5.29 -11.20
N PHE A 75 -22.04 -6.34 -11.97
CA PHE A 75 -21.08 -7.03 -12.80
C PHE A 75 -21.24 -6.65 -14.26
N HIS A 76 -20.12 -6.35 -14.94
CA HIS A 76 -20.08 -6.30 -16.38
C HIS A 76 -20.23 -7.69 -16.97
N GLU A 77 -21.13 -7.85 -17.90
CA GLU A 77 -21.35 -9.11 -18.60
C GLU A 77 -20.24 -9.39 -19.62
N ASN A 78 -19.82 -8.33 -20.32
CA ASN A 78 -18.77 -8.41 -21.31
C ASN A 78 -17.44 -7.87 -20.74
N TRP A 79 -16.37 -8.66 -20.88
CA TRP A 79 -15.01 -8.26 -20.45
C TRP A 79 -14.50 -7.02 -21.20
N GLN A 80 -15.04 -6.68 -22.36
CA GLN A 80 -14.67 -5.51 -23.17
C GLN A 80 -15.48 -4.24 -22.84
N ASP A 81 -16.40 -4.31 -21.88
CA ASP A 81 -17.16 -3.14 -21.46
C ASP A 81 -16.24 -2.06 -20.92
N GLN A 82 -16.71 -0.82 -20.96
CA GLN A 82 -16.03 0.29 -20.30
C GLN A 82 -16.39 0.30 -18.81
N PRO A 83 -15.41 0.50 -17.91
CA PRO A 83 -15.70 0.64 -16.48
C PRO A 83 -16.51 1.92 -16.20
N ASP A 84 -17.32 1.89 -15.14
CA ASP A 84 -18.08 3.02 -14.65
C ASP A 84 -17.17 4.02 -13.91
N TRP A 85 -16.46 4.84 -14.66
CA TRP A 85 -15.50 5.81 -14.13
C TRP A 85 -16.08 7.22 -13.95
N ALA A 86 -17.21 7.53 -14.61
CA ALA A 86 -17.82 8.86 -14.59
C ALA A 86 -18.72 9.03 -13.34
N PRO A 87 -18.85 10.26 -12.82
CA PRO A 87 -19.83 10.55 -11.79
C PRO A 87 -21.24 10.24 -12.25
N ASN A 88 -22.05 9.65 -11.37
CA ASN A 88 -23.48 9.43 -11.60
C ASN A 88 -24.27 10.75 -11.59
N ALA A 89 -25.59 10.68 -11.75
CA ALA A 89 -26.49 11.85 -11.76
C ALA A 89 -26.43 12.69 -10.45
N GLN A 90 -25.95 12.11 -9.36
CA GLN A 90 -25.72 12.77 -8.08
C GLN A 90 -24.28 13.30 -7.90
N GLY A 91 -23.46 13.25 -8.95
CA GLY A 91 -22.05 13.67 -8.92
C GLY A 91 -21.11 12.73 -8.16
N LYS A 92 -21.52 11.48 -7.89
CA LYS A 92 -20.73 10.49 -7.17
C LYS A 92 -20.16 9.42 -8.10
N ILE A 93 -18.88 9.08 -7.90
CA ILE A 93 -18.25 7.87 -8.42
C ILE A 93 -18.50 6.75 -7.41
N THR A 94 -19.20 5.69 -7.80
CA THR A 94 -19.67 4.65 -6.88
C THR A 94 -18.62 3.56 -6.64
N ASN A 95 -17.75 3.30 -7.61
CA ASN A 95 -16.72 2.24 -7.57
C ASN A 95 -17.32 0.85 -7.25
N THR A 96 -18.54 0.57 -7.70
CA THR A 96 -19.28 -0.67 -7.42
C THR A 96 -19.49 -1.55 -8.65
N ASP A 97 -18.80 -1.25 -9.74
CA ASP A 97 -18.76 -2.03 -10.96
C ASP A 97 -17.59 -3.02 -10.93
N PHE A 98 -17.85 -4.27 -11.33
CA PHE A 98 -16.88 -5.36 -11.28
C PHE A 98 -16.85 -6.12 -12.60
N PHE A 99 -15.67 -6.61 -12.99
CA PHE A 99 -15.48 -7.47 -14.16
C PHE A 99 -15.38 -8.95 -13.77
N GLY A 100 -15.11 -9.20 -12.50
CA GLY A 100 -15.08 -10.55 -11.94
C GLY A 100 -13.78 -11.31 -12.19
N GLY A 101 -12.67 -10.62 -12.44
CA GLY A 101 -11.33 -11.21 -12.33
C GLY A 101 -11.09 -11.75 -10.93
N ASP A 102 -10.20 -12.75 -10.79
CA ASP A 102 -10.06 -13.48 -9.54
C ASP A 102 -8.66 -14.09 -9.33
N LEU A 103 -8.41 -14.57 -8.09
CA LEU A 103 -7.13 -15.17 -7.72
C LEU A 103 -6.84 -16.46 -8.50
N GLN A 104 -7.88 -17.21 -8.88
CA GLN A 104 -7.73 -18.40 -9.73
C GLN A 104 -7.26 -17.98 -11.12
N GLY A 105 -7.83 -16.92 -11.69
CA GLY A 105 -7.42 -16.37 -12.97
C GLY A 105 -5.97 -15.90 -12.98
N ILE A 106 -5.52 -15.24 -11.91
CA ILE A 106 -4.11 -14.88 -11.76
C ILE A 106 -3.25 -16.15 -11.73
N ARG A 107 -3.70 -17.20 -11.02
CA ARG A 107 -3.01 -18.48 -10.97
C ARG A 107 -2.92 -19.15 -12.34
N GLU A 108 -3.95 -19.06 -13.17
CA GLU A 108 -3.95 -19.59 -14.54
C GLU A 108 -3.00 -18.83 -15.47
N LYS A 109 -2.84 -17.52 -15.25
CA LYS A 109 -1.96 -16.67 -16.04
C LYS A 109 -0.49 -16.69 -15.65
N ARG A 110 -0.08 -17.56 -14.71
CA ARG A 110 1.35 -17.71 -14.32
C ARG A 110 2.31 -17.99 -15.48
N PRO A 111 1.97 -18.85 -16.48
CA PRO A 111 2.87 -19.06 -17.62
C PRO A 111 3.14 -17.75 -18.38
N TYR A 112 2.11 -16.96 -18.63
CA TYR A 112 2.22 -15.63 -19.24
C TYR A 112 3.11 -14.69 -18.41
N LEU A 113 2.88 -14.61 -17.09
CA LEU A 113 3.69 -13.76 -16.20
C LEU A 113 5.15 -14.19 -16.15
N LYS A 114 5.41 -15.50 -16.19
CA LYS A 114 6.76 -16.06 -16.24
C LYS A 114 7.45 -15.75 -17.58
N GLU A 115 6.76 -15.90 -18.70
CA GLU A 115 7.25 -15.56 -20.03
C GLU A 115 7.56 -14.05 -20.13
N LEU A 116 6.73 -13.21 -19.55
CA LEU A 116 6.94 -11.76 -19.44
C LEU A 116 8.15 -11.40 -18.57
N GLY A 117 8.72 -12.36 -17.83
CA GLY A 117 9.89 -12.13 -16.97
C GLY A 117 9.54 -11.41 -15.66
N VAL A 118 8.36 -11.64 -15.09
CA VAL A 118 7.90 -11.04 -13.84
C VAL A 118 8.34 -11.89 -12.63
N PRO A 119 9.34 -11.48 -11.84
CA PRO A 119 9.72 -12.19 -10.61
C PRO A 119 8.92 -11.74 -9.38
N CYS A 120 8.26 -10.58 -9.44
CA CYS A 120 7.50 -10.02 -8.33
C CYS A 120 6.17 -9.44 -8.82
N LEU A 121 5.09 -9.95 -8.26
CA LEU A 121 3.74 -9.52 -8.53
C LEU A 121 3.19 -8.73 -7.35
N TYR A 122 2.92 -7.45 -7.53
CA TYR A 122 2.20 -6.61 -6.60
C TYR A 122 0.72 -6.62 -6.96
N MET A 123 -0.14 -6.97 -6.02
CA MET A 123 -1.60 -6.96 -6.20
C MET A 123 -2.22 -5.78 -5.47
N ASN A 124 -3.08 -5.00 -6.17
CA ASN A 124 -4.00 -4.08 -5.51
C ASN A 124 -4.79 -4.81 -4.42
N PRO A 125 -5.41 -4.09 -3.46
CA PRO A 125 -6.03 -4.72 -2.29
C PRO A 125 -6.95 -5.90 -2.64
N ILE A 126 -6.81 -7.00 -1.91
CA ILE A 126 -7.57 -8.23 -2.11
C ILE A 126 -8.58 -8.52 -0.99
N PHE A 127 -8.55 -7.72 0.07
CA PHE A 127 -9.39 -7.96 1.24
C PHE A 127 -10.86 -7.59 0.98
N GLU A 128 -11.76 -8.22 1.74
CA GLU A 128 -13.18 -7.91 1.69
C GLU A 128 -13.40 -6.40 1.84
N SER A 129 -14.18 -5.80 0.93
CA SER A 129 -14.42 -4.37 0.86
C SER A 129 -15.71 -4.10 0.10
N HIS A 130 -16.23 -2.88 0.14
CA HIS A 130 -17.41 -2.49 -0.62
C HIS A 130 -17.07 -2.12 -2.08
N SER A 131 -15.99 -1.37 -2.28
CA SER A 131 -15.58 -0.86 -3.59
C SER A 131 -14.79 -1.88 -4.42
N ASN A 132 -14.75 -1.63 -5.73
CA ASN A 132 -13.97 -2.43 -6.68
C ASN A 132 -12.45 -2.27 -6.46
N HIS A 133 -11.97 -1.11 -5.99
CA HIS A 133 -10.55 -0.85 -5.71
C HIS A 133 -10.08 -1.41 -4.36
N ARG A 134 -10.99 -1.65 -3.43
CA ARG A 134 -10.75 -2.26 -2.09
C ARG A 134 -9.83 -1.49 -1.16
N TYR A 135 -9.55 -0.21 -1.44
CA TYR A 135 -8.83 0.65 -0.49
C TYR A 135 -9.69 1.03 0.73
N ASP A 136 -11.00 0.86 0.67
CA ASP A 136 -11.94 0.93 1.78
C ASP A 136 -12.09 -0.43 2.49
N THR A 137 -10.98 -0.98 2.97
CA THR A 137 -10.93 -2.35 3.54
C THR A 137 -12.01 -2.58 4.60
N GLY A 138 -12.81 -3.62 4.39
CA GLY A 138 -13.90 -4.06 5.27
C GLY A 138 -13.47 -5.09 6.32
N ASP A 139 -12.77 -6.16 5.91
CA ASP A 139 -12.19 -7.15 6.82
C ASP A 139 -10.83 -7.64 6.34
N TYR A 140 -9.75 -7.24 7.04
CA TYR A 140 -8.38 -7.65 6.72
C TYR A 140 -8.11 -9.16 6.87
N ARG A 141 -9.02 -9.93 7.47
CA ARG A 141 -8.84 -11.38 7.66
C ARG A 141 -9.42 -12.21 6.53
N LYS A 142 -10.10 -11.58 5.59
CA LYS A 142 -10.80 -12.27 4.50
C LYS A 142 -10.39 -11.71 3.14
N VAL A 143 -10.16 -12.62 2.20
CA VAL A 143 -10.18 -12.28 0.78
C VAL A 143 -11.61 -11.88 0.39
N ASP A 144 -11.74 -10.86 -0.45
CA ASP A 144 -13.02 -10.47 -1.04
C ASP A 144 -13.66 -11.64 -1.79
N PRO A 145 -14.94 -11.97 -1.53
CA PRO A 145 -15.61 -13.16 -2.10
C PRO A 145 -15.67 -13.13 -3.64
N ILE A 146 -15.57 -11.95 -4.27
CA ILE A 146 -15.47 -11.86 -5.74
C ILE A 146 -14.13 -12.43 -6.22
N LEU A 147 -13.06 -12.19 -5.46
CA LEU A 147 -11.72 -12.65 -5.83
C LEU A 147 -11.46 -14.11 -5.47
N GLY A 148 -12.19 -14.66 -4.51
CA GLY A 148 -12.02 -16.02 -4.03
C GLY A 148 -11.99 -16.15 -2.52
N THR A 149 -11.19 -17.06 -2.01
CA THR A 149 -11.07 -17.36 -0.57
C THR A 149 -9.62 -17.24 -0.09
N ASN A 150 -9.42 -17.24 1.24
CA ASN A 150 -8.07 -17.31 1.83
C ASN A 150 -7.33 -18.58 1.37
N THR A 151 -8.05 -19.67 1.12
CA THR A 151 -7.46 -20.92 0.58
C THR A 151 -6.98 -20.71 -0.86
N ASP A 152 -7.70 -19.97 -1.69
CA ASP A 152 -7.30 -19.67 -3.06
C ASP A 152 -6.08 -18.75 -3.10
N PHE A 153 -5.97 -17.83 -2.15
CA PHE A 153 -4.75 -17.03 -1.97
C PHE A 153 -3.53 -17.91 -1.66
N LYS A 154 -3.65 -18.86 -0.71
CA LYS A 154 -2.55 -19.80 -0.40
C LYS A 154 -2.15 -20.63 -1.61
N LYS A 155 -3.13 -21.13 -2.38
CA LYS A 155 -2.89 -21.87 -3.62
C LYS A 155 -2.21 -21.01 -4.69
N LEU A 156 -2.58 -19.73 -4.79
CA LEU A 156 -1.95 -18.79 -5.71
C LEU A 156 -0.48 -18.56 -5.31
N CYS A 157 -0.20 -18.29 -4.03
CA CYS A 157 1.16 -18.06 -3.54
C CYS A 157 2.07 -19.27 -3.78
N ALA A 158 1.61 -20.47 -3.44
CA ALA A 158 2.38 -21.70 -3.66
C ALA A 158 2.69 -21.90 -5.15
N ALA A 159 1.67 -21.77 -5.99
CA ALA A 159 1.81 -21.95 -7.42
C ALA A 159 2.63 -20.85 -8.11
N ALA A 160 2.63 -19.63 -7.60
CA ALA A 160 3.50 -18.55 -8.07
C ALA A 160 4.96 -18.84 -7.69
N ALA A 161 5.21 -19.29 -6.46
CA ALA A 161 6.55 -19.65 -6.00
C ALA A 161 7.19 -20.75 -6.84
N ASP A 162 6.42 -21.77 -7.27
CA ASP A 162 6.87 -22.83 -8.20
C ASP A 162 7.33 -22.28 -9.57
N CYS A 163 6.85 -21.10 -9.94
CA CYS A 163 7.26 -20.39 -11.16
C CYS A 163 8.34 -19.34 -10.93
N GLY A 164 8.83 -19.19 -9.69
CA GLY A 164 9.80 -18.16 -9.31
C GLY A 164 9.18 -16.77 -9.12
N ILE A 165 7.85 -16.68 -9.01
CA ILE A 165 7.12 -15.41 -8.83
C ILE A 165 6.79 -15.21 -7.35
N ARG A 166 7.12 -14.04 -6.80
CA ARG A 166 6.82 -13.62 -5.43
C ARG A 166 5.61 -12.68 -5.42
N ILE A 167 4.76 -12.80 -4.39
CA ILE A 167 3.52 -12.02 -4.28
C ILE A 167 3.65 -11.01 -3.15
N VAL A 168 3.47 -9.73 -3.48
CA VAL A 168 3.39 -8.61 -2.54
C VAL A 168 1.94 -8.14 -2.46
N LEU A 169 1.43 -8.03 -1.24
CA LEU A 169 0.07 -7.55 -0.96
C LEU A 169 0.05 -6.04 -0.72
N ASP A 170 -1.09 -5.43 -1.03
CA ASP A 170 -1.36 -4.04 -0.65
C ASP A 170 -1.83 -3.97 0.80
N GLY A 171 -1.14 -3.19 1.60
CA GLY A 171 -1.40 -2.95 3.02
C GLY A 171 -1.98 -1.57 3.26
N VAL A 172 -3.30 -1.48 3.23
CA VAL A 172 -4.04 -0.25 3.52
C VAL A 172 -4.22 -0.14 5.03
N PHE A 173 -3.24 0.41 5.75
CA PHE A 173 -3.22 0.40 7.21
C PHE A 173 -3.45 1.77 7.84
N ALA A 174 -3.43 2.86 7.07
CA ALA A 174 -3.66 4.22 7.57
C ALA A 174 -5.15 4.53 7.81
N HIS A 175 -6.05 3.79 7.16
CA HIS A 175 -7.50 3.94 7.28
C HIS A 175 -8.21 2.59 7.07
N THR A 176 -9.52 2.56 7.33
CA THR A 176 -10.40 1.44 6.95
C THR A 176 -11.56 1.98 6.13
N GLY A 177 -12.36 1.11 5.56
CA GLY A 177 -13.68 1.53 5.06
C GLY A 177 -14.60 1.95 6.20
N ALA A 178 -15.42 2.98 5.97
CA ALA A 178 -16.52 3.30 6.86
C ALA A 178 -17.50 2.13 6.95
N ASP A 179 -17.58 1.33 5.89
CA ASP A 179 -18.30 0.06 5.84
C ASP A 179 -17.35 -1.12 6.15
N SER A 180 -16.61 -1.03 7.23
CA SER A 180 -15.78 -2.11 7.73
C SER A 180 -16.37 -2.71 9.00
N ARG A 181 -16.03 -3.95 9.32
CA ARG A 181 -16.39 -4.56 10.60
C ARG A 181 -15.86 -3.79 11.82
N TYR A 182 -14.81 -2.98 11.63
CA TYR A 182 -14.17 -2.20 12.67
C TYR A 182 -14.88 -0.89 12.94
N PHE A 183 -15.35 -0.19 11.89
CA PHE A 183 -16.10 1.06 11.99
C PHE A 183 -17.61 0.85 11.93
N ASN A 184 -18.09 0.09 10.94
CA ASN A 184 -19.44 -0.42 10.73
C ASN A 184 -20.54 0.65 10.67
N ARG A 185 -20.27 1.75 9.96
CA ARG A 185 -21.22 2.87 9.85
C ARG A 185 -22.57 2.44 9.30
N PHE A 186 -22.56 1.54 8.31
CA PHE A 186 -23.77 1.12 7.59
C PHE A 186 -24.38 -0.18 8.16
N ARG A 187 -23.81 -0.77 9.21
CA ARG A 187 -24.28 -2.00 9.89
C ARG A 187 -24.35 -3.24 8.99
N HIS A 188 -23.49 -3.31 7.97
CA HIS A 188 -23.41 -4.49 7.11
C HIS A 188 -22.65 -5.66 7.75
N TYR A 189 -21.86 -5.38 8.77
CA TYR A 189 -21.16 -6.42 9.53
C TYR A 189 -21.90 -6.75 10.81
N PRO A 190 -21.95 -8.05 11.22
CA PRO A 190 -22.45 -8.41 12.53
C PRO A 190 -21.55 -7.85 13.63
N GLY A 191 -22.17 -7.46 14.74
CA GLY A 191 -21.45 -6.90 15.89
C GLY A 191 -21.42 -5.38 15.90
N CYS A 192 -20.61 -4.84 16.79
CA CYS A 192 -20.58 -3.42 17.10
C CYS A 192 -19.25 -2.79 16.69
N GLY A 193 -19.26 -2.04 15.59
CA GLY A 193 -18.12 -1.24 15.15
C GLY A 193 -17.97 0.07 15.96
N ALA A 194 -16.89 0.78 15.71
CA ALA A 194 -16.57 2.03 16.41
C ALA A 194 -17.65 3.11 16.25
N TYR A 195 -18.30 3.19 15.08
CA TYR A 195 -19.37 4.14 14.82
C TYR A 195 -20.67 3.82 15.60
N ASN A 196 -20.90 2.53 15.90
CA ASN A 196 -22.17 2.09 16.47
C ASN A 196 -22.28 2.28 17.99
N SER A 197 -21.15 2.25 18.72
CA SER A 197 -21.14 2.40 20.17
C SER A 197 -19.79 2.85 20.69
N ARG A 198 -19.82 3.74 21.72
CA ARG A 198 -18.64 4.11 22.49
C ARG A 198 -18.05 2.95 23.29
N SER A 199 -18.79 1.87 23.50
CA SER A 199 -18.34 0.64 24.17
C SER A 199 -17.72 -0.38 23.20
N SER A 200 -17.69 -0.10 21.90
CA SER A 200 -17.03 -0.96 20.92
C SER A 200 -15.54 -1.12 21.25
N VAL A 201 -15.03 -2.34 21.12
CA VAL A 201 -13.59 -2.62 21.27
C VAL A 201 -12.73 -1.87 20.25
N TYR A 202 -13.34 -1.41 19.16
CA TYR A 202 -12.67 -0.69 18.09
C TYR A 202 -12.74 0.84 18.23
N VAL A 203 -13.51 1.39 19.20
CA VAL A 203 -13.75 2.84 19.27
C VAL A 203 -12.45 3.65 19.40
N ARG A 204 -11.46 3.12 20.12
CA ARG A 204 -10.15 3.75 20.33
C ARG A 204 -9.19 3.64 19.14
N TRP A 205 -9.59 2.87 18.11
CA TRP A 205 -8.83 2.81 16.86
C TRP A 205 -9.02 4.06 16.00
N TYR A 206 -10.03 4.86 16.34
CA TYR A 206 -10.40 6.07 15.58
C TYR A 206 -10.45 7.28 16.52
N SER A 207 -10.37 8.47 15.91
CA SER A 207 -10.46 9.74 16.63
C SER A 207 -11.74 10.46 16.25
N PHE A 208 -12.56 10.77 17.26
CA PHE A 208 -13.83 11.49 17.10
C PHE A 208 -13.71 12.86 17.75
N ALA A 209 -14.07 13.92 17.01
CA ALA A 209 -14.29 15.25 17.57
C ALA A 209 -15.70 15.33 18.18
N HIS A 210 -16.72 14.92 17.41
CA HIS A 210 -18.10 14.79 17.90
C HIS A 210 -18.67 13.43 17.47
N TYR A 211 -18.83 12.54 18.44
CA TYR A 211 -19.28 11.17 18.22
C TYR A 211 -20.77 11.11 17.84
N PRO A 212 -21.19 10.31 16.87
CA PRO A 212 -20.36 9.43 16.04
C PRO A 212 -19.94 10.01 14.67
N ASP A 213 -20.47 11.18 14.27
CA ASP A 213 -20.45 11.65 12.89
C ASP A 213 -19.25 12.51 12.52
N ASP A 214 -18.58 13.09 13.52
CA ASP A 214 -17.38 13.88 13.30
C ASP A 214 -16.14 13.12 13.76
N TYR A 215 -15.46 12.52 12.80
CA TYR A 215 -14.27 11.70 13.01
C TYR A 215 -13.17 12.04 12.01
N LYS A 216 -11.94 11.81 12.42
CA LYS A 216 -10.78 11.95 11.55
C LYS A 216 -10.88 10.95 10.40
N CYS A 217 -10.69 11.41 9.17
CA CYS A 217 -10.70 10.59 7.96
C CYS A 217 -9.55 11.00 7.05
N TRP A 218 -9.18 10.13 6.11
CA TRP A 218 -8.14 10.40 5.15
C TRP A 218 -8.61 11.48 4.17
N TRP A 219 -7.89 12.61 4.10
CA TRP A 219 -8.18 13.74 3.21
C TRP A 219 -9.67 14.16 3.18
N ASP A 220 -10.32 14.16 4.34
CA ASP A 220 -11.76 14.49 4.50
C ASP A 220 -12.74 13.55 3.78
N PHE A 221 -12.28 12.40 3.26
CA PHE A 221 -13.15 11.36 2.74
C PHE A 221 -13.81 10.59 3.90
N LYS A 222 -15.08 10.89 4.17
CA LYS A 222 -15.86 10.25 5.26
C LYS A 222 -16.04 8.74 5.08
N ASP A 223 -15.79 8.21 3.90
CA ASP A 223 -15.81 6.76 3.65
C ASP A 223 -14.50 6.07 4.07
N LEU A 224 -13.47 6.84 4.44
CA LEU A 224 -12.15 6.34 4.83
C LEU A 224 -11.72 6.85 6.22
N PRO A 225 -12.37 6.37 7.32
CA PRO A 225 -12.01 6.75 8.68
C PRO A 225 -10.55 6.40 9.00
N ALA A 226 -9.80 7.43 9.41
CA ALA A 226 -8.37 7.32 9.68
C ALA A 226 -8.10 6.58 10.99
N ILE A 227 -7.08 5.74 10.98
CA ILE A 227 -6.63 4.96 12.12
C ILE A 227 -5.80 5.83 13.07
N ASN A 228 -6.03 5.65 14.37
CA ASN A 228 -5.11 6.07 15.41
C ASN A 228 -3.98 5.03 15.55
N ALA A 229 -2.93 5.20 14.77
CA ALA A 229 -1.81 4.25 14.72
C ALA A 229 -0.99 4.18 16.02
N ALA A 230 -1.21 5.10 16.98
CA ALA A 230 -0.63 5.03 18.33
C ALA A 230 -1.38 4.04 19.24
N ASN A 231 -2.58 3.59 18.87
CA ASN A 231 -3.39 2.71 19.70
C ASN A 231 -2.74 1.32 19.84
N PRO A 232 -2.46 0.82 21.07
CA PRO A 232 -1.76 -0.44 21.28
C PRO A 232 -2.58 -1.67 20.85
N ASP A 233 -3.92 -1.64 20.98
CA ASP A 233 -4.77 -2.76 20.60
C ASP A 233 -4.83 -2.90 19.09
N TRP A 234 -4.88 -1.77 18.36
CA TRP A 234 -4.75 -1.75 16.91
C TRP A 234 -3.38 -2.29 16.48
N ARG A 235 -2.28 -1.78 17.07
CA ARG A 235 -0.92 -2.29 16.77
C ARG A 235 -0.81 -3.79 17.00
N LYS A 236 -1.35 -4.27 18.11
CA LYS A 236 -1.35 -5.71 18.41
C LYS A 236 -2.14 -6.51 17.38
N TYR A 237 -3.33 -6.03 16.99
CA TYR A 237 -4.17 -6.71 16.02
C TYR A 237 -3.54 -6.70 14.63
N MET A 238 -3.06 -5.56 14.18
CA MET A 238 -2.56 -5.39 12.81
C MET A 238 -1.10 -5.85 12.63
N ILE A 239 -0.23 -5.63 13.64
CA ILE A 239 1.21 -5.67 13.45
C ILE A 239 1.91 -6.64 14.41
N THR A 240 1.86 -6.36 15.74
CA THR A 240 2.80 -6.96 16.70
C THR A 240 2.35 -8.30 17.26
N GLY A 241 1.05 -8.56 17.30
CA GLY A 241 0.51 -9.80 17.84
C GLY A 241 0.91 -11.03 17.02
N GLU A 242 0.98 -12.18 17.68
CA GLU A 242 1.38 -13.45 17.02
C GLU A 242 0.46 -13.82 15.85
N ARG A 243 -0.83 -13.50 15.96
CA ARG A 243 -1.85 -13.70 14.93
C ARG A 243 -2.27 -12.38 14.28
N SER A 244 -1.35 -11.40 14.20
CA SER A 244 -1.60 -10.12 13.54
C SER A 244 -1.84 -10.28 12.04
N ILE A 245 -2.43 -9.28 11.45
CA ILE A 245 -2.71 -9.26 9.99
C ILE A 245 -1.40 -9.37 9.21
N VAL A 246 -0.40 -8.55 9.54
CA VAL A 246 0.92 -8.55 8.88
C VAL A 246 1.53 -9.95 8.88
N ARG A 247 1.58 -10.63 10.04
CA ARG A 247 2.20 -11.94 10.17
C ARG A 247 1.39 -13.05 9.52
N THR A 248 0.06 -13.00 9.63
CA THR A 248 -0.82 -14.06 9.12
C THR A 248 -0.69 -14.20 7.61
N TRP A 249 -0.79 -13.12 6.86
CA TRP A 249 -0.73 -13.18 5.40
C TRP A 249 0.67 -13.56 4.88
N LEU A 250 1.75 -13.16 5.59
CA LEU A 250 3.10 -13.62 5.26
C LEU A 250 3.26 -15.13 5.49
N ARG A 251 2.70 -15.67 6.58
CA ARG A 251 2.68 -17.13 6.81
C ARG A 251 1.77 -17.87 5.83
N ASP A 252 0.77 -17.22 5.31
CA ASP A 252 -0.14 -17.75 4.30
C ASP A 252 0.45 -17.70 2.87
N GLY A 253 1.69 -17.17 2.71
CA GLY A 253 2.48 -17.26 1.49
C GLY A 253 2.82 -15.93 0.83
N ALA A 254 2.34 -14.79 1.33
CA ALA A 254 2.79 -13.49 0.84
C ALA A 254 4.30 -13.31 1.03
N SER A 255 4.95 -12.65 0.09
CA SER A 255 6.38 -12.33 0.13
C SER A 255 6.67 -10.90 0.57
N GLY A 256 5.63 -10.15 0.93
CA GLY A 256 5.79 -8.78 1.41
C GLY A 256 4.53 -7.96 1.38
N TRP A 257 4.70 -6.70 1.74
CA TRP A 257 3.65 -5.69 1.77
C TRP A 257 4.09 -4.44 1.02
N ARG A 258 3.24 -3.93 0.15
CA ARG A 258 3.27 -2.53 -0.26
C ARG A 258 2.40 -1.76 0.71
N LEU A 259 2.91 -0.70 1.29
CA LEU A 259 2.21 0.11 2.28
C LEU A 259 1.58 1.31 1.57
N ASP A 260 0.25 1.31 1.54
CA ASP A 260 -0.56 2.39 1.01
C ASP A 260 -0.31 3.66 1.84
N VAL A 261 -0.12 4.79 1.14
CA VAL A 261 0.15 6.11 1.74
C VAL A 261 1.07 6.04 2.97
N ALA A 262 2.30 5.53 2.76
CA ALA A 262 3.26 5.29 3.85
C ALA A 262 3.54 6.55 4.71
N ASP A 263 3.33 7.74 4.15
CA ASP A 263 3.45 9.01 4.87
C ASP A 263 2.45 9.17 6.02
N GLU A 264 1.30 8.50 5.94
CA GLU A 264 0.27 8.52 6.99
C GLU A 264 0.60 7.63 8.20
N LEU A 265 1.60 6.76 8.06
CA LEU A 265 2.04 5.87 9.12
C LEU A 265 3.29 6.45 9.82
N PRO A 266 3.29 6.64 11.15
CA PRO A 266 4.48 7.07 11.89
C PRO A 266 5.68 6.13 11.72
N ASP A 267 6.90 6.63 11.80
CA ASP A 267 8.12 5.86 11.60
C ASP A 267 8.28 4.70 12.60
N ASP A 268 7.82 4.86 13.83
CA ASP A 268 7.81 3.79 14.83
C ASP A 268 6.86 2.64 14.45
N VAL A 269 5.72 2.96 13.83
CA VAL A 269 4.79 1.97 13.28
C VAL A 269 5.44 1.20 12.12
N LEU A 270 6.14 1.90 11.23
CA LEU A 270 6.86 1.27 10.11
C LEU A 270 7.96 0.32 10.63
N ARG A 271 8.67 0.70 11.70
CA ARG A 271 9.66 -0.18 12.36
C ARG A 271 9.02 -1.41 12.99
N ASP A 272 7.88 -1.25 13.67
CA ASP A 272 7.12 -2.37 14.21
C ASP A 272 6.66 -3.33 13.09
N MET A 273 6.18 -2.78 11.98
CA MET A 273 5.78 -3.56 10.81
C MET A 273 6.96 -4.35 10.23
N ARG A 274 8.12 -3.69 10.08
CA ARG A 274 9.33 -4.37 9.64
C ARG A 274 9.72 -5.52 10.58
N ALA A 275 9.77 -5.25 11.88
CA ALA A 275 10.11 -6.27 12.87
C ALA A 275 9.14 -7.46 12.81
N ALA A 276 7.83 -7.19 12.72
CA ALA A 276 6.81 -8.22 12.61
C ALA A 276 6.91 -9.02 11.30
N ALA A 277 7.12 -8.33 10.19
CA ALA A 277 7.23 -8.96 8.88
C ALA A 277 8.47 -9.85 8.77
N LYS A 278 9.65 -9.33 9.17
CA LYS A 278 10.91 -10.11 9.14
C LYS A 278 10.90 -11.28 10.11
N ALA A 279 10.20 -11.17 11.24
CA ALA A 279 10.02 -12.29 12.17
C ALA A 279 9.07 -13.39 11.61
N ALA A 280 8.10 -13.03 10.77
CA ALA A 280 7.21 -13.99 10.12
C ALA A 280 7.86 -14.62 8.88
N ASN A 281 8.57 -13.83 8.09
CA ASN A 281 9.31 -14.24 6.91
C ASN A 281 10.54 -13.32 6.74
N PRO A 282 11.75 -13.77 7.02
CA PRO A 282 12.99 -12.97 6.91
C PRO A 282 13.21 -12.37 5.52
N ASP A 283 12.75 -13.07 4.48
CA ASP A 283 12.84 -12.62 3.08
C ASP A 283 11.67 -11.76 2.63
N SER A 284 10.76 -11.36 3.54
CA SER A 284 9.66 -10.47 3.17
C SER A 284 10.16 -9.07 2.78
N VAL A 285 9.49 -8.41 1.83
CA VAL A 285 9.75 -7.02 1.44
C VAL A 285 8.71 -6.09 2.04
N LEU A 286 9.15 -4.90 2.47
CA LEU A 286 8.27 -3.76 2.76
C LEU A 286 8.55 -2.65 1.75
N LEU A 287 7.60 -2.41 0.87
CA LEU A 287 7.61 -1.37 -0.16
C LEU A 287 6.67 -0.24 0.26
N GLY A 288 7.17 0.96 0.45
CA GLY A 288 6.33 2.12 0.81
C GLY A 288 5.85 2.90 -0.41
N GLU A 289 4.61 3.35 -0.38
CA GLU A 289 4.17 4.40 -1.30
C GLU A 289 4.58 5.76 -0.73
N VAL A 290 5.51 6.40 -1.40
CA VAL A 290 5.99 7.77 -1.11
C VAL A 290 6.07 8.51 -2.44
N TRP A 291 5.35 9.61 -2.59
CA TRP A 291 5.18 10.27 -3.89
C TRP A 291 6.36 11.18 -4.29
N GLU A 292 7.19 11.57 -3.34
CA GLU A 292 8.36 12.42 -3.57
C GLU A 292 9.66 11.65 -3.29
N ASP A 293 10.78 12.36 -3.25
CA ASP A 293 12.05 11.76 -2.83
C ASP A 293 11.99 11.31 -1.37
N ALA A 294 11.94 10.00 -1.18
CA ALA A 294 11.82 9.37 0.14
C ALA A 294 13.03 9.60 1.06
N VAL A 295 14.17 10.02 0.52
CA VAL A 295 15.39 10.23 1.29
C VAL A 295 15.41 11.62 1.97
N THR A 296 14.73 12.58 1.34
CA THR A 296 14.61 13.97 1.85
C THR A 296 13.24 14.31 2.41
N LYS A 297 12.27 13.41 2.27
CA LYS A 297 10.87 13.65 2.62
C LYS A 297 10.68 14.20 4.02
N VAL A 298 9.93 15.30 4.09
CA VAL A 298 9.33 15.82 5.31
C VAL A 298 7.82 15.64 5.21
N SER A 299 7.23 14.98 6.18
CA SER A 299 5.79 14.76 6.28
C SER A 299 5.34 15.06 7.70
N TYR A 300 4.25 15.82 7.84
CA TYR A 300 3.71 16.25 9.14
C TYR A 300 4.72 16.95 10.04
N GLY A 301 5.65 17.73 9.44
CA GLY A 301 6.69 18.48 10.15
C GLY A 301 7.90 17.65 10.59
N GLU A 302 7.93 16.36 10.28
CA GLU A 302 9.02 15.45 10.62
C GLU A 302 9.76 14.96 9.37
N ARG A 303 11.10 14.93 9.43
CA ARG A 303 11.90 14.28 8.39
C ARG A 303 11.76 12.78 8.54
N ARG A 304 11.25 12.14 7.48
CA ARG A 304 10.94 10.72 7.48
C ARG A 304 12.21 9.85 7.35
N GLN A 305 12.17 8.67 7.96
CA GLN A 305 13.34 7.79 8.09
C GLN A 305 13.18 6.50 7.26
N TYR A 306 12.56 6.59 6.10
CA TYR A 306 12.24 5.44 5.26
C TYR A 306 13.46 4.63 4.83
N ALA A 307 14.56 5.31 4.47
CA ALA A 307 15.76 4.72 3.85
C ALA A 307 16.89 4.40 4.85
N LEU A 308 16.65 4.44 6.17
CA LEU A 308 17.70 4.23 7.18
C LEU A 308 17.93 2.75 7.54
N GLY A 309 17.22 1.83 6.89
CA GLY A 309 17.45 0.37 7.02
C GLY A 309 16.67 -0.30 8.15
N ASP A 310 15.75 0.40 8.82
CA ASP A 310 14.92 -0.14 9.90
C ASP A 310 13.42 0.05 9.71
N ALA A 311 13.01 0.72 8.63
CA ALA A 311 11.62 0.93 8.28
C ALA A 311 11.25 0.18 7.00
N LEU A 312 11.58 0.72 5.83
CA LEU A 312 11.24 0.12 4.55
C LEU A 312 12.44 -0.56 3.88
N ASP A 313 12.18 -1.54 3.02
CA ASP A 313 13.19 -2.13 2.14
C ASP A 313 13.35 -1.33 0.85
N SER A 314 12.28 -0.68 0.40
CA SER A 314 12.23 0.15 -0.81
C SER A 314 11.01 1.07 -0.78
N VAL A 315 10.95 2.00 -1.73
CA VAL A 315 9.78 2.85 -1.98
C VAL A 315 9.43 2.83 -3.46
N MET A 316 8.16 3.16 -3.79
CA MET A 316 7.73 3.41 -5.15
C MET A 316 8.43 4.69 -5.65
N ASN A 317 9.20 4.60 -6.74
CA ASN A 317 10.03 5.69 -7.21
C ASN A 317 9.22 6.64 -8.12
N TYR A 318 8.39 7.48 -7.53
CA TYR A 318 7.61 8.49 -8.25
C TYR A 318 8.46 9.52 -8.98
N PRO A 319 9.60 10.02 -8.44
CA PRO A 319 10.48 10.91 -9.19
C PRO A 319 10.98 10.31 -10.52
N LEU A 320 11.38 9.03 -10.50
CA LEU A 320 11.78 8.35 -11.74
C LEU A 320 10.59 8.16 -12.69
N ARG A 321 9.43 7.77 -12.15
CA ARG A 321 8.19 7.67 -12.95
C ARG A 321 7.88 8.97 -13.67
N ASP A 322 7.95 10.09 -12.97
CA ASP A 322 7.61 11.40 -13.52
C ASP A 322 8.61 11.84 -14.59
N ALA A 323 9.91 11.61 -14.35
CA ALA A 323 10.95 11.85 -15.33
C ALA A 323 10.77 11.00 -16.60
N LEU A 324 10.44 9.71 -16.46
CA LEU A 324 10.19 8.83 -17.60
C LEU A 324 8.93 9.24 -18.39
N VAL A 325 7.85 9.58 -17.70
CA VAL A 325 6.61 10.05 -18.34
C VAL A 325 6.85 11.36 -19.08
N ALA A 326 7.55 12.31 -18.45
CA ALA A 326 7.90 13.58 -19.09
C ALA A 326 8.74 13.37 -20.36
N PHE A 327 9.76 12.52 -20.28
CA PHE A 327 10.60 12.15 -21.42
C PHE A 327 9.79 11.53 -22.56
N LEU A 328 8.95 10.53 -22.26
CA LEU A 328 8.17 9.81 -23.27
C LEU A 328 7.06 10.66 -23.90
N THR A 329 6.53 11.63 -23.16
CA THR A 329 5.45 12.51 -23.65
C THR A 329 5.94 13.84 -24.21
N GLY A 330 7.27 14.10 -24.20
CA GLY A 330 7.86 15.36 -24.65
C GLY A 330 7.50 16.56 -23.77
N ARG A 331 7.09 16.33 -22.54
CA ARG A 331 6.86 17.38 -21.54
C ARG A 331 8.18 17.67 -20.85
N SER A 332 8.72 18.87 -21.08
CA SER A 332 9.92 19.39 -20.40
C SER A 332 9.53 20.12 -19.14
#